data_e32f5f31c6595a3e1d87f3c7278870b6
#
_entry.id   e32f5f31c6595a3e1d87f3c7278870b6
#
_cell.length_a   1.000
_cell.length_b   1.000
_cell.length_c   1.000
_cell.angle_alpha   90.00
_cell.angle_beta   90.00
_cell.angle_gamma   90.00
#
_symmetry.space_group_name_H-M   'P 1'
#
loop_
_entity.id
_entity.type
_entity.pdbx_description
1 polymer ?
#
loop_
_entity_poly.entity_id
_entity_poly.type
_entity_poly.pdbx_seq_one_letter_code
_entity_poly.pdbx_strand_id
1 'polypeptide(L)'
;MHHRGLLVGAAVGLCASVAAGVTPAAATPCTNLSSLQLHYATITAAEDNTSGVFVVPNSSPPATFTGLPAFCRVTATLTPMADSAIKIEVWLPETAWNGKFLGTGGSGFQGSITYGELAVGIQLGFATTNSDLGTGSSGCDSLFCGSSGNMGNPLAIAFGDPASPSTGLFGHPERIKDFGYRAIHLMTVHGKEIANAFYRQSPVHAYFAGCSTGGQNALMEAQRFPGDYNGILAGAAAYNRTHLHMAGLAAWQNTHASPGRFMQPGQLTLINQAVLAQCAGEDGGVKTDQFLTDPRDCRFDPKVLQCTGSHPPPACLGPEQVTTMRNYYAGTIDPRTGQVIEPGSERGNETDDIFALGLAFQERLPEPAFDGLFYWVYGPSFGYPTGRPNFATFDFDHDVDTVDDRLARTLNADSTDLSDFNRRGNKLIMYHGWADPLIPSQSSINYFNALVANDSGTGDTARPAGFTPRSDLAATQQYARLFMVPGMYHCSGGPGPNVFDALTPLVAWVEHGVAPETIVATKFVADTPPNVQMTRPLCVFPKVARYNGSGDPNLAASFTCVTDERDFNQTPARRFGP
;
A
#
# COMPACT_ATOMS: atom_id res chain seq x y z
N MET A 1 54.37 -34.25 -46.75
CA MET A 1 53.47 -35.23 -47.36
C MET A 1 52.05 -34.68 -47.30
N HIS A 2 51.46 -34.53 -48.49
CA HIS A 2 50.16 -33.96 -48.75
C HIS A 2 49.03 -34.89 -48.31
N HIS A 3 47.91 -34.35 -47.70
CA HIS A 3 46.62 -34.88 -48.02
C HIS A 3 45.57 -33.73 -47.97
N ARG A 4 44.93 -33.56 -49.12
CA ARG A 4 43.76 -32.72 -49.38
C ARG A 4 42.49 -33.42 -48.83
N GLY A 5 41.66 -32.72 -48.16
CA GLY A 5 40.32 -33.17 -47.76
C GLY A 5 39.22 -32.21 -48.25
N LEU A 6 38.23 -32.74 -48.93
CA LEU A 6 37.13 -32.12 -49.64
C LEU A 6 36.26 -31.24 -48.80
N LEU A 7 35.92 -30.07 -49.36
CA LEU A 7 34.77 -29.23 -48.94
C LEU A 7 33.48 -29.79 -49.58
N VAL A 8 32.51 -30.18 -48.74
CA VAL A 8 31.13 -30.45 -49.13
C VAL A 8 30.31 -29.23 -48.74
N GLY A 9 29.89 -28.45 -49.71
CA GLY A 9 28.97 -27.34 -49.51
C GLY A 9 27.53 -27.83 -49.34
N ALA A 10 26.93 -27.59 -48.19
CA ALA A 10 25.50 -27.75 -47.97
C ALA A 10 24.81 -26.39 -48.25
N ALA A 11 24.04 -26.34 -49.33
CA ALA A 11 23.15 -25.21 -49.62
C ALA A 11 21.96 -25.26 -48.67
N VAL A 12 21.93 -24.32 -47.70
CA VAL A 12 20.75 -24.09 -46.85
C VAL A 12 19.80 -23.16 -47.64
N GLY A 13 18.71 -23.72 -48.15
CA GLY A 13 17.65 -22.96 -48.73
C GLY A 13 16.92 -22.15 -47.65
N LEU A 14 17.05 -20.81 -47.68
CA LEU A 14 16.24 -19.89 -46.90
C LEU A 14 14.82 -19.92 -47.46
N CYS A 15 13.89 -20.63 -46.80
CA CYS A 15 12.48 -20.38 -46.95
C CYS A 15 12.16 -19.08 -46.21
N ALA A 16 12.07 -17.96 -46.93
CA ALA A 16 11.50 -16.72 -46.43
C ALA A 16 9.98 -16.94 -46.24
N SER A 17 9.59 -17.27 -45.02
CA SER A 17 8.19 -17.18 -44.63
C SER A 17 7.80 -15.69 -44.59
N VAL A 18 7.05 -15.25 -45.56
CA VAL A 18 6.37 -13.95 -45.56
C VAL A 18 5.33 -14.04 -44.43
N ALA A 19 5.71 -13.55 -43.22
CA ALA A 19 4.74 -13.24 -42.21
C ALA A 19 3.87 -12.11 -42.77
N ALA A 20 2.64 -12.42 -43.15
CA ALA A 20 1.63 -11.42 -43.46
C ALA A 20 1.50 -10.56 -42.20
N GLY A 21 2.10 -9.38 -42.22
CA GLY A 21 1.93 -8.40 -41.15
C GLY A 21 0.45 -8.01 -41.10
N VAL A 22 -0.22 -8.47 -40.07
CA VAL A 22 -1.54 -7.94 -39.71
C VAL A 22 -1.25 -6.51 -39.29
N THR A 23 -1.56 -5.55 -40.16
CA THR A 23 -1.55 -4.13 -39.79
C THR A 23 -2.52 -3.97 -38.65
N PRO A 24 -2.10 -3.43 -37.49
CA PRO A 24 -3.02 -3.16 -36.40
C PRO A 24 -4.20 -2.35 -36.93
N ALA A 25 -5.43 -2.74 -36.60
CA ALA A 25 -6.60 -1.96 -36.95
C ALA A 25 -6.41 -0.55 -36.39
N ALA A 26 -6.69 0.48 -37.20
CA ALA A 26 -6.58 1.86 -36.71
C ALA A 26 -7.48 2.03 -35.47
N ALA A 27 -6.95 2.72 -34.44
CA ALA A 27 -7.71 3.00 -33.23
C ALA A 27 -9.01 3.75 -33.56
N THR A 28 -10.03 3.52 -32.77
CA THR A 28 -11.28 4.30 -32.85
C THR A 28 -10.97 5.76 -32.50
N PRO A 29 -11.48 6.77 -33.22
CA PRO A 29 -11.34 8.16 -32.80
C PRO A 29 -11.81 8.36 -31.35
N CYS A 30 -11.03 9.03 -30.52
CA CYS A 30 -11.30 9.20 -29.08
C CYS A 30 -12.72 9.73 -28.82
N THR A 31 -13.13 10.76 -29.57
CA THR A 31 -14.46 11.37 -29.44
C THR A 31 -15.63 10.41 -29.68
N ASN A 32 -15.42 9.34 -30.45
CA ASN A 32 -16.46 8.33 -30.69
C ASN A 32 -16.77 7.49 -29.43
N LEU A 33 -15.85 7.44 -28.47
CA LEU A 33 -16.07 6.73 -27.21
C LEU A 33 -17.17 7.38 -26.36
N SER A 34 -17.48 8.65 -26.58
CA SER A 34 -18.59 9.33 -25.90
C SER A 34 -19.95 8.65 -26.10
N SER A 35 -20.11 7.89 -27.19
CA SER A 35 -21.33 7.13 -27.48
C SER A 35 -21.28 5.65 -27.07
N LEU A 36 -20.16 5.21 -26.46
CA LEU A 36 -20.01 3.84 -26.02
C LEU A 36 -21.01 3.52 -24.90
N GLN A 37 -21.79 2.46 -25.10
CA GLN A 37 -22.76 2.01 -24.09
C GLN A 37 -22.08 1.02 -23.15
N LEU A 38 -22.03 1.38 -21.87
CA LEU A 38 -21.49 0.56 -20.79
C LEU A 38 -22.62 0.22 -19.80
N HIS A 39 -22.51 -0.94 -19.17
CA HIS A 39 -23.50 -1.35 -18.18
C HIS A 39 -23.31 -0.56 -16.87
N TYR A 40 -24.36 0.08 -16.36
CA TYR A 40 -24.30 0.95 -15.16
C TYR A 40 -23.29 2.10 -15.22
N ALA A 41 -22.83 2.48 -16.41
CA ALA A 41 -21.84 3.52 -16.56
C ALA A 41 -22.21 4.51 -17.67
N THR A 42 -21.92 5.79 -17.45
CA THR A 42 -22.08 6.85 -18.43
C THR A 42 -20.73 7.50 -18.69
N ILE A 43 -20.29 7.49 -19.95
CA ILE A 43 -19.12 8.28 -20.38
C ILE A 43 -19.49 9.75 -20.24
N THR A 44 -18.71 10.51 -19.48
CA THR A 44 -18.94 11.94 -19.23
C THR A 44 -18.07 12.83 -20.13
N ALA A 45 -16.93 12.33 -20.57
CA ALA A 45 -16.08 12.98 -21.58
C ALA A 45 -15.20 11.94 -22.29
N ALA A 46 -14.85 12.20 -23.56
CA ALA A 46 -13.84 11.48 -24.32
C ALA A 46 -13.08 12.52 -25.18
N GLU A 47 -11.83 12.80 -24.83
CA GLU A 47 -11.05 13.93 -25.33
C GLU A 47 -9.62 13.54 -25.67
N ASP A 48 -9.13 13.99 -26.85
CA ASP A 48 -7.73 13.80 -27.23
C ASP A 48 -6.84 14.83 -26.52
N ASN A 49 -5.75 14.36 -25.88
CA ASN A 49 -4.70 15.20 -25.36
C ASN A 49 -3.40 14.98 -26.14
N THR A 50 -3.12 15.89 -27.06
CA THR A 50 -1.93 15.86 -27.92
C THR A 50 -0.88 16.91 -27.54
N SER A 51 -1.11 17.67 -26.47
CA SER A 51 -0.25 18.78 -26.05
C SER A 51 1.05 18.33 -25.36
N GLY A 52 1.12 17.07 -24.92
CA GLY A 52 2.21 16.59 -24.06
C GLY A 52 2.14 17.10 -22.62
N VAL A 53 1.06 17.82 -22.28
CA VAL A 53 0.84 18.43 -20.97
C VAL A 53 -0.57 18.12 -20.48
N PHE A 54 -0.71 17.80 -19.20
CA PHE A 54 -2.02 17.67 -18.55
C PHE A 54 -2.06 18.54 -17.29
N VAL A 55 -3.05 19.42 -17.23
CA VAL A 55 -3.34 20.23 -16.04
C VAL A 55 -4.44 19.57 -15.24
N VAL A 56 -4.18 19.28 -13.97
CA VAL A 56 -5.14 18.62 -13.08
C VAL A 56 -6.37 19.51 -12.88
N PRO A 57 -7.57 19.01 -13.19
CA PRO A 57 -8.80 19.77 -13.01
C PRO A 57 -8.99 20.22 -11.56
N ASN A 58 -9.40 21.46 -11.37
CA ASN A 58 -9.72 22.07 -10.06
C ASN A 58 -8.59 22.07 -9.02
N SER A 59 -7.34 21.83 -9.43
CA SER A 59 -6.19 21.93 -8.52
C SER A 59 -5.80 23.40 -8.27
N SER A 60 -5.50 23.73 -7.01
CA SER A 60 -5.03 25.07 -6.62
C SER A 60 -3.87 24.94 -5.62
N PRO A 61 -2.65 25.38 -5.97
CA PRO A 61 -2.24 25.87 -7.30
C PRO A 61 -2.36 24.78 -8.38
N PRO A 62 -2.40 25.16 -9.68
CA PRO A 62 -2.53 24.19 -10.76
C PRO A 62 -1.38 23.17 -10.75
N ALA A 63 -1.72 21.89 -10.55
CA ALA A 63 -0.78 20.79 -10.69
C ALA A 63 -0.70 20.40 -12.18
N THR A 64 0.50 20.16 -12.70
CA THR A 64 0.73 19.93 -14.12
C THR A 64 1.69 18.77 -14.32
N PHE A 65 1.32 17.83 -15.21
CA PHE A 65 2.18 16.76 -15.70
C PHE A 65 2.64 17.10 -17.11
N THR A 66 3.93 16.91 -17.40
CA THR A 66 4.57 17.22 -18.68
C THR A 66 5.30 16.01 -19.25
N GLY A 67 5.66 16.06 -20.54
CA GLY A 67 6.35 14.95 -21.20
C GLY A 67 5.46 13.73 -21.40
N LEU A 68 4.15 13.93 -21.49
CA LEU A 68 3.19 12.86 -21.73
C LEU A 68 3.12 12.50 -23.21
N PRO A 69 2.95 11.23 -23.59
CA PRO A 69 2.58 10.87 -24.96
C PRO A 69 1.19 11.45 -25.30
N ALA A 70 0.85 11.53 -26.57
CA ALA A 70 -0.53 11.80 -26.97
C ALA A 70 -1.42 10.65 -26.48
N PHE A 71 -2.57 11.00 -25.89
CA PHE A 71 -3.51 10.01 -25.33
C PHE A 71 -4.96 10.46 -25.43
N CYS A 72 -5.85 9.49 -25.55
CA CYS A 72 -7.28 9.68 -25.37
C CYS A 72 -7.63 9.59 -23.88
N ARG A 73 -8.19 10.67 -23.34
CA ARG A 73 -8.72 10.75 -21.97
C ARG A 73 -10.20 10.44 -21.97
N VAL A 74 -10.62 9.44 -21.22
CA VAL A 74 -12.04 9.08 -21.04
C VAL A 74 -12.40 9.21 -19.58
N THR A 75 -13.47 9.92 -19.27
CA THR A 75 -14.06 9.99 -17.93
C THR A 75 -15.43 9.35 -17.92
N ALA A 76 -15.76 8.64 -16.87
CA ALA A 76 -17.08 8.02 -16.70
C ALA A 76 -17.55 8.06 -15.25
N THR A 77 -18.87 8.01 -15.08
CA THR A 77 -19.54 7.82 -13.78
C THR A 77 -20.26 6.50 -13.79
N LEU A 78 -19.97 5.65 -12.79
CA LEU A 78 -20.60 4.35 -12.62
C LEU A 78 -21.65 4.44 -11.52
N THR A 79 -22.83 3.90 -11.80
CA THR A 79 -24.00 3.92 -10.91
C THR A 79 -24.58 2.52 -10.76
N PRO A 80 -23.81 1.55 -10.20
CA PRO A 80 -24.27 0.17 -10.05
C PRO A 80 -25.45 0.03 -9.09
N MET A 81 -25.60 0.97 -8.16
CA MET A 81 -26.71 1.06 -7.21
C MET A 81 -27.24 2.49 -7.17
N ALA A 82 -28.45 2.69 -6.62
CA ALA A 82 -29.13 3.99 -6.62
C ALA A 82 -28.35 5.11 -5.92
N ASP A 83 -27.57 4.77 -4.88
CA ASP A 83 -26.73 5.70 -4.12
C ASP A 83 -25.25 5.64 -4.49
N SER A 84 -24.86 4.85 -5.48
CA SER A 84 -23.49 4.79 -5.99
C SER A 84 -23.21 5.92 -7.00
N ALA A 85 -22.01 6.50 -6.91
CA ALA A 85 -21.54 7.51 -7.86
C ALA A 85 -20.01 7.42 -7.98
N ILE A 86 -19.54 6.33 -8.59
CA ILE A 86 -18.11 6.04 -8.74
C ILE A 86 -17.59 6.77 -9.99
N LYS A 87 -16.60 7.63 -9.82
CA LYS A 87 -15.92 8.28 -10.94
C LYS A 87 -14.67 7.50 -11.31
N ILE A 88 -14.48 7.30 -12.61
CA ILE A 88 -13.27 6.70 -13.15
C ILE A 88 -12.70 7.56 -14.27
N GLU A 89 -11.39 7.50 -14.43
CA GLU A 89 -10.68 7.99 -15.61
C GLU A 89 -9.86 6.88 -16.25
N VAL A 90 -9.87 6.86 -17.59
CA VAL A 90 -9.10 5.92 -18.41
C VAL A 90 -8.29 6.73 -19.41
N TRP A 91 -6.96 6.55 -19.38
CA TRP A 91 -6.03 7.21 -20.27
C TRP A 91 -5.41 6.19 -21.23
N LEU A 92 -5.56 6.41 -22.52
CA LEU A 92 -5.24 5.47 -23.58
C LEU A 92 -4.18 6.07 -24.50
N PRO A 93 -2.88 5.65 -24.44
CA PRO A 93 -1.87 6.12 -25.37
C PRO A 93 -2.30 5.93 -26.83
N GLU A 94 -2.28 7.00 -27.64
CA GLU A 94 -2.64 6.93 -29.06
C GLU A 94 -1.53 6.25 -29.88
N THR A 95 -0.30 6.38 -29.41
CA THR A 95 0.88 5.77 -30.00
C THR A 95 1.66 5.01 -28.95
N ALA A 96 2.43 4.00 -29.36
CA ALA A 96 3.29 3.22 -28.47
C ALA A 96 2.56 2.50 -27.31
N TRP A 97 1.25 2.19 -27.48
CA TRP A 97 0.58 1.29 -26.55
C TRP A 97 1.28 -0.08 -26.55
N ASN A 98 1.65 -0.55 -25.38
CA ASN A 98 2.40 -1.79 -25.21
C ASN A 98 1.52 -3.06 -25.18
N GLY A 99 0.21 -2.92 -25.50
CA GLY A 99 -0.74 -4.04 -25.47
C GLY A 99 -1.26 -4.40 -24.07
N LYS A 100 -0.94 -3.62 -23.05
CA LYS A 100 -1.20 -3.93 -21.65
C LYS A 100 -2.10 -2.89 -20.97
N PHE A 101 -2.69 -3.31 -19.85
CA PHE A 101 -3.56 -2.47 -19.03
C PHE A 101 -3.00 -2.34 -17.62
N LEU A 102 -3.10 -1.15 -17.02
CA LEU A 102 -2.67 -0.86 -15.66
C LEU A 102 -3.82 -0.19 -14.89
N GLY A 103 -4.37 -0.89 -13.91
CA GLY A 103 -5.20 -0.29 -12.88
C GLY A 103 -4.35 0.27 -11.76
N THR A 104 -4.74 1.42 -11.22
CA THR A 104 -4.04 2.04 -10.09
C THR A 104 -4.97 2.20 -8.89
N GLY A 105 -4.42 2.02 -7.70
CA GLY A 105 -5.18 2.02 -6.45
C GLY A 105 -5.41 3.40 -5.87
N GLY A 106 -6.16 3.44 -4.77
CA GLY A 106 -6.50 4.66 -4.06
C GLY A 106 -5.54 5.02 -2.92
N SER A 107 -5.85 6.13 -2.25
CA SER A 107 -5.12 6.63 -1.07
C SER A 107 -6.11 7.09 0.00
N GLY A 108 -5.84 6.86 1.29
CA GLY A 108 -6.72 7.26 2.39
C GLY A 108 -8.15 6.75 2.22
N PHE A 109 -9.12 7.67 2.22
CA PHE A 109 -10.50 7.39 1.83
C PHE A 109 -10.80 7.76 0.36
N GLN A 110 -9.80 8.00 -0.46
CA GLN A 110 -9.78 8.44 -1.86
C GLN A 110 -10.66 9.69 -2.09
N GLY A 111 -11.63 9.68 -2.98
CA GLY A 111 -12.53 10.81 -3.28
C GLY A 111 -12.13 11.65 -4.48
N SER A 112 -10.97 11.37 -5.08
CA SER A 112 -10.48 12.01 -6.30
C SER A 112 -9.61 11.06 -7.12
N ILE A 113 -9.38 11.38 -8.38
CA ILE A 113 -8.49 10.63 -9.27
C ILE A 113 -7.03 10.93 -8.93
N THR A 114 -6.17 9.90 -8.86
CA THR A 114 -4.73 10.03 -8.65
C THR A 114 -4.02 10.20 -10.01
N TYR A 115 -4.00 11.42 -10.51
CA TYR A 115 -3.49 11.72 -11.85
C TYR A 115 -2.01 11.40 -12.07
N GLY A 116 -1.19 11.45 -11.01
CA GLY A 116 0.23 11.10 -11.10
C GLY A 116 0.47 9.67 -11.53
N GLU A 117 -0.34 8.74 -11.02
CA GLU A 117 -0.24 7.32 -11.37
C GLU A 117 -0.69 7.06 -12.81
N LEU A 118 -1.75 7.74 -13.26
CA LEU A 118 -2.17 7.70 -14.67
C LEU A 118 -1.06 8.20 -15.60
N ALA A 119 -0.43 9.32 -15.24
CA ALA A 119 0.65 9.92 -16.02
C ALA A 119 1.86 8.98 -16.14
N VAL A 120 2.28 8.36 -15.05
CA VAL A 120 3.36 7.35 -15.06
C VAL A 120 2.98 6.16 -15.92
N GLY A 121 1.76 5.65 -15.79
CA GLY A 121 1.31 4.48 -16.53
C GLY A 121 1.32 4.70 -18.05
N ILE A 122 0.83 5.85 -18.54
CA ILE A 122 0.89 6.13 -19.99
C ILE A 122 2.31 6.39 -20.51
N GLN A 123 3.20 6.96 -19.68
CA GLN A 123 4.62 7.11 -20.03
C GLN A 123 5.30 5.75 -20.21
N LEU A 124 4.84 4.73 -19.48
CA LEU A 124 5.28 3.34 -19.64
C LEU A 124 4.54 2.58 -20.76
N GLY A 125 3.64 3.26 -21.47
CA GLY A 125 2.89 2.71 -22.61
C GLY A 125 1.67 1.88 -22.24
N PHE A 126 1.21 1.87 -21.00
CA PHE A 126 -0.01 1.17 -20.59
C PHE A 126 -1.26 1.98 -20.93
N ALA A 127 -2.36 1.31 -21.27
CA ALA A 127 -3.69 1.85 -21.04
C ALA A 127 -3.93 1.87 -19.53
N THR A 128 -4.21 3.03 -18.93
CA THR A 128 -4.28 3.18 -17.48
C THR A 128 -5.64 3.62 -16.99
N THR A 129 -6.00 3.24 -15.76
CA THR A 129 -7.24 3.67 -15.11
C THR A 129 -7.06 3.93 -13.62
N ASN A 130 -7.85 4.86 -13.09
CA ASN A 130 -7.95 5.17 -11.67
C ASN A 130 -9.39 5.56 -11.31
N SER A 131 -9.75 5.45 -10.02
CA SER A 131 -11.10 5.72 -9.50
C SER A 131 -11.07 6.59 -8.26
N ASP A 132 -12.13 7.37 -8.03
CA ASP A 132 -12.38 8.08 -6.77
C ASP A 132 -12.90 7.17 -5.65
N LEU A 133 -13.02 5.87 -5.88
CA LEU A 133 -13.58 4.85 -5.00
C LEU A 133 -15.04 5.10 -4.60
N GLY A 134 -15.77 5.95 -5.32
CA GLY A 134 -17.17 6.30 -5.00
C GLY A 134 -17.33 7.17 -3.74
N THR A 135 -16.24 7.71 -3.21
CA THR A 135 -16.23 8.55 -2.00
C THR A 135 -16.11 10.04 -2.32
N GLY A 136 -16.08 10.40 -3.61
CA GLY A 136 -16.04 11.79 -4.04
C GLY A 136 -17.26 12.57 -3.54
N SER A 137 -17.03 13.69 -2.85
CA SER A 137 -18.05 14.66 -2.49
C SER A 137 -17.61 16.06 -2.91
N SER A 138 -18.56 16.87 -3.38
CA SER A 138 -18.36 18.30 -3.51
C SER A 138 -18.33 18.94 -2.11
N GLY A 139 -17.17 19.30 -1.64
CA GLY A 139 -16.99 20.03 -0.40
C GLY A 139 -16.51 19.15 0.75
N CYS A 140 -15.22 18.97 0.84
CA CYS A 140 -14.57 18.45 2.00
C CYS A 140 -13.97 19.62 2.79
N ASP A 141 -14.62 19.98 3.88
CA ASP A 141 -14.21 21.09 4.76
C ASP A 141 -13.44 20.60 6.01
N SER A 142 -13.03 19.33 6.05
CA SER A 142 -12.32 18.78 7.21
C SER A 142 -10.80 18.82 7.05
N LEU A 143 -10.09 18.86 8.19
CA LEU A 143 -8.62 18.75 8.28
C LEU A 143 -8.03 17.54 7.52
N PHE A 144 -8.84 16.52 7.25
CA PHE A 144 -8.45 15.28 6.56
C PHE A 144 -8.65 15.30 5.05
N CYS A 145 -9.25 16.35 4.52
CA CYS A 145 -9.28 16.61 3.09
C CYS A 145 -8.01 17.25 2.57
N GLY A 146 -7.00 17.35 3.40
CA GLY A 146 -5.64 17.80 3.18
C GLY A 146 -5.45 18.86 2.08
N SER A 147 -4.45 19.68 2.17
CA SER A 147 -4.06 20.65 1.13
C SER A 147 -3.78 20.02 -0.26
N SER A 148 -3.78 18.69 -0.36
CA SER A 148 -3.66 17.91 -1.61
C SER A 148 -4.99 17.44 -2.20
N GLY A 149 -6.12 17.66 -1.55
CA GLY A 149 -7.45 17.27 -2.06
C GLY A 149 -7.71 15.77 -2.23
N ASN A 150 -6.82 14.91 -1.75
CA ASN A 150 -6.77 13.49 -2.09
C ASN A 150 -7.29 12.55 -0.98
N MET A 151 -7.87 13.07 0.08
CA MET A 151 -8.49 12.20 1.09
C MET A 151 -10.00 12.37 1.03
N GLY A 152 -10.71 11.33 0.59
CA GLY A 152 -12.17 11.30 0.54
C GLY A 152 -12.79 11.67 1.88
N ASN A 153 -14.06 12.09 1.85
CA ASN A 153 -14.80 12.43 3.06
C ASN A 153 -15.62 11.23 3.52
N PRO A 154 -15.13 10.40 4.47
CA PRO A 154 -15.89 9.28 5.00
C PRO A 154 -17.17 9.76 5.72
N LEU A 155 -17.16 10.99 6.24
CA LEU A 155 -18.33 11.58 6.90
C LEU A 155 -19.46 11.82 5.91
N ALA A 156 -19.17 12.21 4.65
CA ALA A 156 -20.20 12.38 3.63
C ALA A 156 -20.97 11.08 3.32
N ILE A 157 -20.38 9.92 3.62
CA ILE A 157 -21.04 8.61 3.49
C ILE A 157 -21.92 8.33 4.72
N ALA A 158 -21.54 8.84 5.89
CA ALA A 158 -22.21 8.58 7.16
C ALA A 158 -23.33 9.59 7.50
N PHE A 159 -23.30 10.80 6.91
CA PHE A 159 -24.26 11.86 7.26
C PHE A 159 -25.58 11.72 6.49
N GLY A 160 -26.66 11.98 7.19
CA GLY A 160 -27.99 12.24 6.65
C GLY A 160 -29.01 11.13 6.86
N ASP A 161 -28.60 9.85 6.90
CA ASP A 161 -29.54 8.75 6.98
C ASP A 161 -29.46 7.96 8.29
N PRO A 162 -30.60 7.45 8.81
CA PRO A 162 -30.60 6.53 9.94
C PRO A 162 -29.91 5.21 9.56
N ALA A 163 -29.51 4.43 10.56
CA ALA A 163 -28.96 3.11 10.34
C ALA A 163 -29.91 2.23 9.48
N SER A 164 -29.34 1.56 8.48
CA SER A 164 -30.08 0.57 7.70
C SER A 164 -30.44 -0.63 8.57
N PRO A 165 -31.72 -1.02 8.68
CA PRO A 165 -32.13 -2.16 9.50
C PRO A 165 -31.45 -3.48 9.13
N SER A 166 -31.06 -3.64 7.86
CA SER A 166 -30.46 -4.88 7.35
C SER A 166 -28.94 -4.96 7.55
N THR A 167 -28.26 -3.83 7.68
CA THR A 167 -26.80 -3.78 7.79
C THR A 167 -26.30 -3.24 9.12
N GLY A 168 -27.14 -2.52 9.84
CA GLY A 168 -26.76 -1.78 11.05
C GLY A 168 -25.80 -0.62 10.79
N LEU A 169 -25.53 -0.28 9.52
CA LEU A 169 -24.65 0.81 9.12
C LEU A 169 -25.42 2.11 8.89
N PHE A 170 -24.80 3.22 9.22
CA PHE A 170 -25.34 4.55 8.99
C PHE A 170 -24.94 5.09 7.61
N GLY A 171 -25.72 6.01 7.06
CA GLY A 171 -25.46 6.69 5.81
C GLY A 171 -25.76 5.82 4.59
N HIS A 172 -24.76 5.64 3.74
CA HIS A 172 -24.87 4.99 2.44
C HIS A 172 -24.15 3.64 2.38
N PRO A 173 -24.72 2.52 2.86
CA PRO A 173 -24.05 1.21 2.91
C PRO A 173 -23.51 0.73 1.56
N GLU A 174 -24.17 1.09 0.44
CA GLU A 174 -23.67 0.72 -0.88
C GLU A 174 -22.40 1.48 -1.27
N ARG A 175 -22.26 2.74 -0.86
CA ARG A 175 -21.02 3.51 -1.05
C ARG A 175 -19.85 2.97 -0.18
N ILE A 176 -20.15 2.40 0.99
CA ILE A 176 -19.15 1.70 1.80
C ILE A 176 -18.63 0.46 1.04
N LYS A 177 -19.53 -0.26 0.33
CA LYS A 177 -19.13 -1.38 -0.55
C LYS A 177 -18.35 -0.88 -1.77
N ASP A 178 -18.73 0.26 -2.35
CA ASP A 178 -17.96 0.89 -3.43
C ASP A 178 -16.53 1.13 -2.97
N PHE A 179 -16.35 1.80 -1.85
CA PHE A 179 -15.04 2.05 -1.27
C PHE A 179 -14.27 0.76 -0.94
N GLY A 180 -14.94 -0.23 -0.36
CA GLY A 180 -14.29 -1.46 0.11
C GLY A 180 -13.72 -2.32 -1.03
N TYR A 181 -14.45 -2.46 -2.13
CA TYR A 181 -14.03 -3.37 -3.23
C TYR A 181 -14.70 -3.12 -4.58
N ARG A 182 -15.97 -2.62 -4.61
CA ARG A 182 -16.76 -2.61 -5.85
C ARG A 182 -16.25 -1.58 -6.87
N ALA A 183 -15.83 -0.41 -6.39
CA ALA A 183 -15.36 0.65 -7.27
C ALA A 183 -14.11 0.23 -8.04
N ILE A 184 -13.16 -0.44 -7.39
CA ILE A 184 -11.92 -0.84 -8.04
C ILE A 184 -12.16 -1.95 -9.08
N HIS A 185 -13.02 -2.91 -8.76
CA HIS A 185 -13.44 -3.95 -9.70
C HIS A 185 -14.16 -3.37 -10.93
N LEU A 186 -15.17 -2.51 -10.71
CA LEU A 186 -15.91 -1.91 -11.83
C LEU A 186 -15.05 -0.96 -12.67
N MET A 187 -14.13 -0.22 -12.04
CA MET A 187 -13.10 0.55 -12.74
C MET A 187 -12.31 -0.34 -13.69
N THR A 188 -11.92 -1.51 -13.23
CA THR A 188 -11.14 -2.49 -14.01
C THR A 188 -11.94 -3.03 -15.18
N VAL A 189 -13.17 -3.47 -14.94
CA VAL A 189 -14.05 -4.01 -15.97
C VAL A 189 -14.31 -2.98 -17.07
N HIS A 190 -14.79 -1.80 -16.68
CA HIS A 190 -15.12 -0.75 -17.65
C HIS A 190 -13.88 -0.11 -18.28
N GLY A 191 -12.77 0.00 -17.54
CA GLY A 191 -11.50 0.44 -18.10
C GLY A 191 -11.01 -0.46 -19.24
N LYS A 192 -11.12 -1.78 -19.07
CA LYS A 192 -10.79 -2.76 -20.12
C LYS A 192 -11.77 -2.71 -21.29
N GLU A 193 -13.07 -2.53 -21.04
CA GLU A 193 -14.09 -2.35 -22.09
C GLU A 193 -13.80 -1.11 -22.94
N ILE A 194 -13.47 0.02 -22.31
CA ILE A 194 -13.10 1.28 -22.98
C ILE A 194 -11.81 1.08 -23.78
N ALA A 195 -10.78 0.45 -23.21
CA ALA A 195 -9.53 0.15 -23.92
C ALA A 195 -9.77 -0.75 -25.14
N ASN A 196 -10.58 -1.79 -24.99
CA ASN A 196 -10.95 -2.66 -26.11
C ASN A 196 -11.72 -1.92 -27.22
N ALA A 197 -12.64 -1.03 -26.87
CA ALA A 197 -13.38 -0.22 -27.83
C ALA A 197 -12.46 0.76 -28.58
N PHE A 198 -11.46 1.34 -27.91
CA PHE A 198 -10.50 2.25 -28.51
C PHE A 198 -9.53 1.53 -29.44
N TYR A 199 -8.81 0.51 -28.93
CA TYR A 199 -7.78 -0.20 -29.68
C TYR A 199 -8.33 -1.27 -30.64
N ARG A 200 -9.62 -1.62 -30.53
CA ARG A 200 -10.25 -2.76 -31.22
C ARG A 200 -9.54 -4.09 -30.93
N GLN A 201 -8.90 -4.13 -29.78
CA GLN A 201 -8.14 -5.27 -29.28
C GLN A 201 -8.13 -5.22 -27.76
N SER A 202 -8.40 -6.35 -27.11
CA SER A 202 -8.29 -6.46 -25.67
C SER A 202 -6.81 -6.42 -25.22
N PRO A 203 -6.51 -5.83 -24.07
CA PRO A 203 -5.19 -5.94 -23.46
C PRO A 203 -4.79 -7.41 -23.29
N VAL A 204 -3.55 -7.75 -23.67
CA VAL A 204 -3.03 -9.13 -23.53
C VAL A 204 -2.70 -9.49 -22.10
N HIS A 205 -2.28 -8.51 -21.31
CA HIS A 205 -2.06 -8.63 -19.87
C HIS A 205 -2.58 -7.40 -19.15
N ALA A 206 -3.02 -7.62 -17.92
CA ALA A 206 -3.48 -6.58 -17.02
C ALA A 206 -2.70 -6.62 -15.70
N TYR A 207 -2.30 -5.44 -15.24
CA TYR A 207 -1.56 -5.24 -14.00
C TYR A 207 -2.30 -4.28 -13.10
N PHE A 208 -2.11 -4.45 -11.79
CA PHE A 208 -2.58 -3.50 -10.78
C PHE A 208 -1.42 -3.05 -9.91
N ALA A 209 -1.37 -1.77 -9.59
CA ALA A 209 -0.39 -1.22 -8.67
C ALA A 209 -1.05 -0.25 -7.68
N GLY A 210 -0.74 -0.40 -6.40
CA GLY A 210 -1.23 0.52 -5.39
C GLY A 210 -0.53 0.36 -4.05
N CYS A 211 -0.51 1.44 -3.28
CA CYS A 211 0.06 1.47 -1.93
C CYS A 211 -0.99 1.99 -0.94
N SER A 212 -0.89 1.64 0.35
CA SER A 212 -1.85 2.07 1.36
C SER A 212 -3.25 1.48 1.12
N THR A 213 -4.26 2.33 0.95
CA THR A 213 -5.58 1.91 0.44
C THR A 213 -5.46 1.25 -0.92
N GLY A 214 -4.54 1.70 -1.78
CA GLY A 214 -4.24 1.03 -3.04
C GLY A 214 -3.66 -0.36 -2.86
N GLY A 215 -2.88 -0.60 -1.81
CA GLY A 215 -2.43 -1.93 -1.40
C GLY A 215 -3.59 -2.82 -0.91
N GLN A 216 -4.55 -2.25 -0.16
CA GLN A 216 -5.81 -2.92 0.19
C GLN A 216 -6.60 -3.28 -1.08
N ASN A 217 -6.76 -2.33 -2.00
CA ASN A 217 -7.43 -2.57 -3.28
C ASN A 217 -6.74 -3.70 -4.07
N ALA A 218 -5.41 -3.70 -4.11
CA ALA A 218 -4.60 -4.75 -4.74
C ALA A 218 -4.91 -6.14 -4.18
N LEU A 219 -4.97 -6.27 -2.85
CA LEU A 219 -5.30 -7.54 -2.20
C LEU A 219 -6.78 -7.89 -2.35
N MET A 220 -7.71 -6.90 -2.40
CA MET A 220 -9.12 -7.14 -2.73
C MET A 220 -9.27 -7.73 -4.15
N GLU A 221 -8.53 -7.22 -5.13
CA GLU A 221 -8.51 -7.77 -6.48
C GLU A 221 -7.98 -9.21 -6.49
N ALA A 222 -6.88 -9.47 -5.78
CA ALA A 222 -6.31 -10.82 -5.72
C ALA A 222 -7.28 -11.85 -5.14
N GLN A 223 -8.01 -11.51 -4.06
CA GLN A 223 -8.84 -12.45 -3.33
C GLN A 223 -10.27 -12.56 -3.86
N ARG A 224 -10.87 -11.45 -4.36
CA ARG A 224 -12.28 -11.43 -4.78
C ARG A 224 -12.47 -11.52 -6.28
N PHE A 225 -11.53 -10.96 -7.05
CA PHE A 225 -11.62 -10.82 -8.50
C PHE A 225 -10.36 -11.35 -9.19
N PRO A 226 -9.96 -12.61 -8.93
CA PRO A 226 -8.68 -13.15 -9.41
C PRO A 226 -8.57 -13.25 -10.93
N GLY A 227 -9.65 -12.96 -11.66
CA GLY A 227 -9.65 -12.86 -13.13
C GLY A 227 -9.31 -11.49 -13.69
N ASP A 228 -9.22 -10.47 -12.84
CA ASP A 228 -9.07 -9.09 -13.31
C ASP A 228 -7.62 -8.75 -13.69
N TYR A 229 -6.64 -9.29 -12.98
CA TYR A 229 -5.24 -8.95 -13.19
C TYR A 229 -4.34 -10.18 -13.24
N ASN A 230 -3.33 -10.12 -14.11
CA ASN A 230 -2.29 -11.14 -14.22
C ASN A 230 -1.15 -10.89 -13.23
N GLY A 231 -0.90 -9.63 -12.91
CA GLY A 231 0.12 -9.22 -11.95
C GLY A 231 -0.39 -8.10 -11.04
N ILE A 232 -0.13 -8.24 -9.74
CA ILE A 232 -0.56 -7.30 -8.71
C ILE A 232 0.64 -6.84 -7.89
N LEU A 233 0.77 -5.51 -7.71
CA LEU A 233 1.75 -4.87 -6.85
C LEU A 233 1.01 -4.22 -5.68
N ALA A 234 1.21 -4.74 -4.46
CA ALA A 234 0.56 -4.29 -3.23
C ALA A 234 1.59 -3.71 -2.26
N GLY A 235 1.67 -2.39 -2.15
CA GLY A 235 2.55 -1.69 -1.22
C GLY A 235 1.87 -1.33 0.08
N ALA A 236 2.55 -1.47 1.24
CA ALA A 236 2.11 -1.03 2.56
C ALA A 236 0.58 -1.12 2.75
N ALA A 237 0.03 -2.31 2.49
CA ALA A 237 -1.41 -2.51 2.34
C ALA A 237 -2.17 -2.29 3.65
N ALA A 238 -3.19 -1.42 3.63
CA ALA A 238 -4.17 -1.28 4.71
C ALA A 238 -5.16 -2.46 4.70
N TYR A 239 -4.64 -3.70 4.70
CA TYR A 239 -5.41 -4.89 4.39
C TYR A 239 -6.43 -5.24 5.49
N ASN A 240 -6.06 -5.10 6.75
CA ASN A 240 -6.95 -5.26 7.90
C ASN A 240 -7.46 -3.88 8.35
N ARG A 241 -8.32 -3.31 7.53
CA ARG A 241 -8.73 -1.91 7.64
C ARG A 241 -9.38 -1.57 8.97
N THR A 242 -10.25 -2.43 9.48
CA THR A 242 -10.94 -2.19 10.75
C THR A 242 -9.94 -2.12 11.90
N HIS A 243 -9.01 -3.04 11.97
CA HIS A 243 -8.00 -3.09 13.02
C HIS A 243 -6.98 -1.94 12.92
N LEU A 244 -6.58 -1.56 11.70
CA LEU A 244 -5.72 -0.39 11.50
C LEU A 244 -6.35 0.90 12.07
N HIS A 245 -7.65 1.11 11.85
CA HIS A 245 -8.35 2.27 12.39
C HIS A 245 -8.50 2.18 13.93
N MET A 246 -8.70 0.99 14.46
CA MET A 246 -8.70 0.77 15.91
C MET A 246 -7.34 1.09 16.52
N ALA A 247 -6.23 0.75 15.86
CA ALA A 247 -4.90 1.13 16.32
C ALA A 247 -4.70 2.65 16.35
N GLY A 248 -5.20 3.36 15.34
CA GLY A 248 -5.23 4.83 15.35
C GLY A 248 -6.02 5.40 16.53
N LEU A 249 -7.18 4.81 16.84
CA LEU A 249 -7.98 5.19 18.00
C LEU A 249 -7.26 4.86 19.32
N ALA A 250 -6.63 3.70 19.43
CA ALA A 250 -5.85 3.33 20.62
C ALA A 250 -4.67 4.29 20.85
N ALA A 251 -3.98 4.69 19.79
CA ALA A 251 -2.91 5.69 19.86
C ALA A 251 -3.44 7.03 20.35
N TRP A 252 -4.62 7.46 19.87
CA TRP A 252 -5.28 8.67 20.33
C TRP A 252 -5.67 8.57 21.81
N GLN A 253 -6.32 7.50 22.25
CA GLN A 253 -6.65 7.28 23.67
C GLN A 253 -5.39 7.26 24.54
N ASN A 254 -4.31 6.62 24.07
CA ASN A 254 -3.05 6.57 24.78
C ASN A 254 -2.46 7.96 25.01
N THR A 255 -2.50 8.84 24.02
CA THR A 255 -1.98 10.22 24.16
C THR A 255 -2.92 11.11 24.95
N HIS A 256 -4.24 10.94 24.83
CA HIS A 256 -5.23 11.79 25.48
C HIS A 256 -5.62 11.33 26.91
N ALA A 257 -5.03 10.25 27.42
CA ALA A 257 -5.28 9.78 28.79
C ALA A 257 -4.89 10.80 29.87
N SER A 258 -3.90 11.65 29.62
CA SER A 258 -3.53 12.79 30.45
C SER A 258 -2.66 13.79 29.69
N PRO A 259 -2.58 15.08 30.11
CA PRO A 259 -1.70 16.05 29.49
C PRO A 259 -0.21 15.67 29.50
N GLY A 260 0.22 14.86 30.48
CA GLY A 260 1.61 14.39 30.60
C GLY A 260 2.02 13.33 29.56
N ARG A 261 1.05 12.81 28.80
CA ARG A 261 1.24 11.79 27.76
C ARG A 261 1.73 12.35 26.43
N PHE A 262 1.49 13.63 26.16
CA PHE A 262 1.85 14.25 24.89
C PHE A 262 3.37 14.39 24.70
N MET A 263 3.82 14.16 23.48
CA MET A 263 5.21 14.29 23.08
C MET A 263 5.45 15.64 22.39
N GLN A 264 6.60 16.23 22.65
CA GLN A 264 7.06 17.39 21.90
C GLN A 264 7.92 16.94 20.71
N PRO A 265 7.92 17.67 19.57
CA PRO A 265 8.72 17.28 18.39
C PRO A 265 10.19 17.00 18.70
N GLY A 266 10.84 17.82 19.55
CA GLY A 266 12.21 17.60 20.00
C GLY A 266 12.43 16.31 20.78
N GLN A 267 11.41 15.80 21.47
CA GLN A 267 11.49 14.53 22.18
C GLN A 267 11.41 13.34 21.24
N LEU A 268 10.65 13.44 20.13
CA LEU A 268 10.62 12.41 19.10
C LEU A 268 12.00 12.30 18.42
N THR A 269 12.63 13.44 18.11
CA THR A 269 14.00 13.48 17.60
C THR A 269 14.99 12.85 18.60
N LEU A 270 14.86 13.14 19.89
CA LEU A 270 15.68 12.55 20.93
C LEU A 270 15.53 11.02 20.98
N ILE A 271 14.30 10.51 20.88
CA ILE A 271 14.03 9.07 20.86
C ILE A 271 14.67 8.44 19.62
N ASN A 272 14.42 8.98 18.43
CA ASN A 272 14.96 8.47 17.18
C ASN A 272 16.50 8.41 17.21
N GLN A 273 17.15 9.46 17.67
CA GLN A 273 18.62 9.48 17.82
C GLN A 273 19.11 8.39 18.77
N ALA A 274 18.42 8.15 19.88
CA ALA A 274 18.78 7.09 20.82
C ALA A 274 18.53 5.68 20.23
N VAL A 275 17.45 5.50 19.48
CA VAL A 275 17.17 4.28 18.72
C VAL A 275 18.30 3.98 17.74
N LEU A 276 18.67 4.96 16.91
CA LEU A 276 19.74 4.78 15.92
C LEU A 276 21.10 4.54 16.59
N ALA A 277 21.42 5.27 17.65
CA ALA A 277 22.67 5.08 18.38
C ALA A 277 22.80 3.66 18.94
N GLN A 278 21.70 3.07 19.41
CA GLN A 278 21.68 1.72 19.95
C GLN A 278 21.65 0.65 18.85
N CYS A 279 20.84 0.82 17.81
CA CYS A 279 20.42 -0.27 16.96
C CYS A 279 21.00 -0.24 15.54
N ALA A 280 21.38 0.93 14.99
CA ALA A 280 21.93 0.99 13.64
C ALA A 280 23.21 0.17 13.52
N GLY A 281 23.30 -0.67 12.49
CA GLY A 281 24.43 -1.57 12.26
C GLY A 281 24.41 -2.87 13.06
N GLU A 282 23.63 -2.95 14.16
CA GLU A 282 23.40 -4.21 14.89
C GLU A 282 22.32 -5.07 14.21
N ASP A 283 21.56 -4.46 13.31
CA ASP A 283 20.46 -5.02 12.53
C ASP A 283 20.91 -5.57 11.14
N GLY A 284 22.21 -5.75 10.95
CA GLY A 284 22.82 -6.18 9.69
C GLY A 284 23.08 -5.06 8.68
N GLY A 285 22.68 -3.83 9.00
CA GLY A 285 22.93 -2.63 8.20
C GLY A 285 24.30 -1.99 8.46
N VAL A 286 24.39 -0.69 8.27
CA VAL A 286 25.61 0.11 8.46
C VAL A 286 25.45 1.02 9.66
N LYS A 287 26.47 1.10 10.52
CA LYS A 287 26.42 1.88 11.77
C LYS A 287 26.16 3.38 11.55
N THR A 288 26.49 3.89 10.38
CA THR A 288 26.31 5.30 10.01
C THR A 288 24.98 5.59 9.31
N ASP A 289 24.18 4.57 9.03
CA ASP A 289 22.86 4.76 8.43
C ASP A 289 21.95 5.55 9.39
N GLN A 290 21.15 6.44 8.82
CA GLN A 290 20.15 7.23 9.57
C GLN A 290 18.79 6.51 9.62
N PHE A 291 18.79 5.19 9.46
CA PHE A 291 17.64 4.31 9.50
C PHE A 291 18.06 2.91 9.96
N LEU A 292 17.09 2.09 10.29
CA LEU A 292 17.30 0.67 10.59
C LEU A 292 17.06 -0.17 9.33
N THR A 293 17.93 -1.16 9.12
CA THR A 293 17.80 -2.14 8.03
C THR A 293 16.72 -3.17 8.35
N ASP A 294 16.68 -3.61 9.62
CA ASP A 294 15.62 -4.46 10.17
C ASP A 294 15.32 -4.02 11.62
N PRO A 295 14.26 -3.21 11.84
CA PRO A 295 13.95 -2.68 13.17
C PRO A 295 13.54 -3.73 14.19
N ARG A 296 13.19 -4.95 13.77
CA ARG A 296 12.79 -6.03 14.69
C ARG A 296 13.93 -6.50 15.60
N ASP A 297 15.17 -6.24 15.22
CA ASP A 297 16.35 -6.49 16.06
C ASP A 297 16.56 -5.46 17.15
N CYS A 298 15.97 -4.30 17.00
CA CYS A 298 16.14 -3.19 17.93
C CYS A 298 15.38 -3.43 19.24
N ARG A 299 16.11 -3.50 20.36
CA ARG A 299 15.55 -3.71 21.71
C ARG A 299 15.53 -2.42 22.54
N PHE A 300 15.44 -1.28 21.87
CA PHE A 300 15.38 0.01 22.54
C PHE A 300 14.15 0.13 23.44
N ASP A 301 14.37 0.56 24.69
CA ASP A 301 13.32 0.91 25.66
C ASP A 301 13.39 2.41 25.97
N PRO A 302 12.33 3.20 25.71
CA PRO A 302 12.30 4.63 25.95
C PRO A 302 12.57 5.03 27.41
N LYS A 303 12.50 4.09 28.37
CA LYS A 303 12.85 4.31 29.77
C LYS A 303 14.27 4.82 29.97
N VAL A 304 15.20 4.49 29.08
CA VAL A 304 16.61 4.97 29.19
C VAL A 304 16.70 6.48 29.03
N LEU A 305 15.69 7.11 28.47
CA LEU A 305 15.58 8.57 28.30
C LEU A 305 14.72 9.23 29.36
N GLN A 306 14.30 8.51 30.42
CA GLN A 306 13.47 9.08 31.46
C GLN A 306 14.21 10.18 32.24
N CYS A 307 13.49 11.27 32.49
CA CYS A 307 14.03 12.42 33.22
C CYS A 307 14.59 12.03 34.62
N THR A 308 15.76 12.59 34.93
CA THR A 308 16.38 12.55 36.22
C THR A 308 16.57 13.97 36.72
N GLY A 309 16.91 14.16 38.00
CA GLY A 309 17.09 15.50 38.58
C GLY A 309 18.13 16.39 37.87
N SER A 310 19.04 15.79 37.08
CA SER A 310 20.07 16.51 36.32
C SER A 310 19.66 16.83 34.86
N HIS A 311 18.59 16.22 34.34
CA HIS A 311 18.11 16.39 32.97
C HIS A 311 16.60 16.66 32.99
N PRO A 312 16.17 17.94 32.95
CA PRO A 312 14.76 18.29 32.90
C PRO A 312 14.21 18.24 31.49
N PRO A 313 12.86 18.16 31.28
CA PRO A 313 12.23 18.32 29.99
C PRO A 313 12.62 19.65 29.30
N PRO A 314 12.72 19.71 27.97
CA PRO A 314 12.40 18.67 26.96
C PRO A 314 13.57 17.74 26.59
N ALA A 315 14.72 17.82 27.28
CA ALA A 315 15.90 16.99 26.99
C ALA A 315 15.78 15.55 27.53
N CYS A 316 14.62 15.14 27.99
CA CYS A 316 14.28 13.81 28.50
C CYS A 316 12.79 13.56 28.44
N LEU A 317 12.35 12.35 28.77
CA LEU A 317 10.95 11.93 28.79
C LEU A 317 10.40 11.90 30.21
N GLY A 318 9.20 12.45 30.42
CA GLY A 318 8.43 12.21 31.64
C GLY A 318 8.01 10.72 31.75
N PRO A 319 7.67 10.25 32.97
CA PRO A 319 7.22 8.86 33.15
C PRO A 319 6.01 8.48 32.28
N GLU A 320 5.08 9.41 32.09
CA GLU A 320 3.88 9.20 31.26
C GLU A 320 4.23 9.15 29.78
N GLN A 321 5.20 9.95 29.32
CA GLN A 321 5.72 9.90 27.95
C GLN A 321 6.45 8.58 27.63
N VAL A 322 7.21 8.06 28.62
CA VAL A 322 7.79 6.72 28.52
C VAL A 322 6.70 5.66 28.32
N THR A 323 5.59 5.78 29.07
CA THR A 323 4.46 4.87 28.94
C THR A 323 3.79 5.01 27.56
N THR A 324 3.61 6.24 27.07
CA THR A 324 3.06 6.50 25.73
C THR A 324 3.86 5.78 24.64
N MET A 325 5.20 5.93 24.67
CA MET A 325 6.06 5.30 23.67
C MET A 325 6.10 3.77 23.79
N ARG A 326 6.09 3.23 25.01
CA ARG A 326 6.02 1.78 25.21
C ARG A 326 4.73 1.18 24.65
N ASN A 327 3.58 1.85 24.88
CA ASN A 327 2.30 1.43 24.34
C ASN A 327 2.30 1.50 22.81
N TYR A 328 2.86 2.55 22.22
CA TYR A 328 2.98 2.72 20.78
C TYR A 328 3.80 1.58 20.13
N TYR A 329 4.91 1.21 20.76
CA TYR A 329 5.73 0.08 20.29
C TYR A 329 5.10 -1.30 20.58
N ALA A 330 4.21 -1.41 21.55
CA ALA A 330 3.56 -2.68 21.90
C ALA A 330 2.41 -3.04 20.96
N GLY A 331 1.78 -2.03 20.34
CA GLY A 331 0.59 -2.22 19.51
C GLY A 331 -0.71 -2.23 20.30
N THR A 332 -1.79 -2.45 19.58
CA THR A 332 -3.16 -2.49 20.13
C THR A 332 -3.51 -3.93 20.49
N ILE A 333 -3.95 -4.13 21.72
CA ILE A 333 -4.21 -5.45 22.28
C ILE A 333 -5.65 -5.46 22.84
N ASP A 334 -6.40 -6.51 22.52
CA ASP A 334 -7.66 -6.83 23.18
C ASP A 334 -7.39 -7.11 24.67
N PRO A 335 -7.93 -6.29 25.59
CA PRO A 335 -7.64 -6.43 27.02
C PRO A 335 -8.20 -7.73 27.63
N ARG A 336 -9.25 -8.30 27.05
CA ARG A 336 -9.90 -9.53 27.53
C ARG A 336 -9.13 -10.78 27.12
N THR A 337 -8.75 -10.85 25.84
CA THR A 337 -8.13 -12.07 25.28
C THR A 337 -6.60 -11.99 25.29
N GLY A 338 -6.04 -10.81 25.32
CA GLY A 338 -4.61 -10.56 25.15
C GLY A 338 -4.14 -10.73 23.71
N GLN A 339 -5.06 -10.88 22.74
CA GLN A 339 -4.72 -10.96 21.33
C GLN A 339 -4.29 -9.59 20.80
N VAL A 340 -3.37 -9.60 19.84
CA VAL A 340 -2.94 -8.40 19.14
C VAL A 340 -4.00 -8.07 18.08
N ILE A 341 -4.66 -6.93 18.22
CA ILE A 341 -5.57 -6.37 17.23
C ILE A 341 -4.75 -5.84 16.05
N GLU A 342 -3.75 -4.99 16.35
CA GLU A 342 -2.81 -4.47 15.35
C GLU A 342 -1.40 -4.41 15.94
N PRO A 343 -0.35 -4.81 15.20
CA PRO A 343 1.03 -4.72 15.66
C PRO A 343 1.40 -3.30 16.08
N GLY A 344 2.42 -3.20 16.95
CA GLY A 344 3.01 -1.91 17.30
C GLY A 344 3.85 -1.35 16.18
N SER A 345 4.09 -0.05 16.24
CA SER A 345 5.00 0.63 15.32
C SER A 345 6.44 0.17 15.56
N GLU A 346 7.17 0.04 14.48
CA GLU A 346 8.60 -0.27 14.54
C GLU A 346 9.40 0.93 15.07
N ARG A 347 10.59 0.66 15.55
CA ARG A 347 11.54 1.68 15.98
C ARG A 347 12.27 2.27 14.79
N GLY A 348 12.57 3.57 14.82
CA GLY A 348 13.28 4.28 13.77
C GLY A 348 12.39 5.11 12.84
N ASN A 349 11.08 5.20 13.12
CA ASN A 349 10.13 6.02 12.39
C ASN A 349 9.65 7.27 13.15
N GLU A 350 10.20 7.55 14.32
CA GLU A 350 9.71 8.55 15.26
C GLU A 350 9.77 9.99 14.75
N THR A 351 10.54 10.23 13.68
CA THR A 351 10.74 11.58 13.09
C THR A 351 9.95 11.84 11.83
N ASP A 352 9.03 10.97 11.45
CA ASP A 352 8.10 11.29 10.37
C ASP A 352 7.14 12.40 10.80
N ASP A 353 7.36 13.60 10.26
CA ASP A 353 6.61 14.80 10.65
C ASP A 353 5.13 14.76 10.28
N ILE A 354 4.77 14.00 9.26
CA ILE A 354 3.40 14.00 8.71
C ILE A 354 2.51 13.03 9.50
N PHE A 355 3.04 11.87 9.85
CA PHE A 355 2.24 10.77 10.41
C PHE A 355 2.53 10.49 11.88
N ALA A 356 3.79 10.43 12.32
CA ALA A 356 4.10 10.15 13.71
C ALA A 356 3.60 11.25 14.64
N LEU A 357 3.75 12.51 14.26
CA LEU A 357 3.24 13.66 15.00
C LEU A 357 1.72 13.78 14.88
N GLY A 358 1.17 13.56 13.68
CA GLY A 358 -0.26 13.74 13.42
C GLY A 358 -1.13 12.66 14.04
N LEU A 359 -0.68 11.41 14.02
CA LEU A 359 -1.51 10.28 14.42
C LEU A 359 -1.35 9.91 15.89
N ALA A 360 -0.13 9.97 16.43
CA ALA A 360 0.14 9.47 17.77
C ALA A 360 0.34 10.56 18.82
N PHE A 361 0.78 11.78 18.46
CA PHE A 361 1.41 12.69 19.43
C PHE A 361 0.92 14.14 19.42
N GLN A 362 -0.07 14.52 18.60
CA GLN A 362 -0.55 15.90 18.60
C GLN A 362 -1.68 16.14 19.59
N GLU A 363 -1.39 16.97 20.59
CA GLU A 363 -2.37 17.57 21.50
C GLU A 363 -3.52 18.30 20.78
N ARG A 364 -3.34 18.65 19.50
CA ARG A 364 -4.24 19.52 18.75
C ARG A 364 -5.31 18.78 17.94
N LEU A 365 -5.23 17.45 17.83
CA LEU A 365 -6.26 16.69 17.13
C LEU A 365 -7.35 16.32 18.12
N PRO A 366 -8.52 16.98 18.07
CA PRO A 366 -9.64 16.66 18.94
C PRO A 366 -10.20 15.26 18.69
N GLU A 367 -9.88 14.67 17.53
CA GLU A 367 -10.37 13.40 17.03
C GLU A 367 -9.21 12.56 16.48
N PRO A 368 -9.31 11.22 16.55
CA PRO A 368 -8.30 10.35 15.96
C PRO A 368 -8.17 10.57 14.45
N ALA A 369 -6.98 10.37 13.93
CA ALA A 369 -6.83 10.33 12.49
C ALA A 369 -7.55 9.11 11.90
N PHE A 370 -8.12 9.28 10.70
CA PHE A 370 -8.87 8.22 10.00
C PHE A 370 -10.06 7.65 10.79
N ASP A 371 -10.72 8.49 11.57
CA ASP A 371 -11.87 8.14 12.40
C ASP A 371 -13.16 7.78 11.63
N GLY A 372 -13.19 8.03 10.33
CA GLY A 372 -14.40 8.00 9.49
C GLY A 372 -15.19 6.70 9.54
N LEU A 373 -14.54 5.54 9.66
CA LEU A 373 -15.27 4.28 9.69
C LEU A 373 -16.14 4.10 10.93
N PHE A 374 -15.77 4.73 12.06
CA PHE A 374 -16.57 4.65 13.29
C PHE A 374 -17.92 5.33 13.12
N TYR A 375 -18.00 6.39 12.31
CA TYR A 375 -19.30 7.03 11.98
C TYR A 375 -20.21 6.10 11.17
N TRP A 376 -19.65 5.22 10.34
CA TRP A 376 -20.45 4.22 9.61
C TRP A 376 -21.09 3.21 10.55
N VAL A 377 -20.43 2.90 11.68
CA VAL A 377 -20.90 1.92 12.68
C VAL A 377 -21.82 2.56 13.72
N TYR A 378 -21.46 3.74 14.23
CA TYR A 378 -22.12 4.38 15.38
C TYR A 378 -22.96 5.60 15.01
N GLY A 379 -22.87 6.07 13.77
CA GLY A 379 -23.60 7.21 13.24
C GLY A 379 -22.94 8.55 13.51
N PRO A 380 -23.57 9.65 13.03
CA PRO A 380 -23.00 10.99 13.06
C PRO A 380 -22.78 11.57 14.46
N SER A 381 -23.30 10.91 15.50
CA SER A 381 -23.11 11.34 16.89
C SER A 381 -21.88 10.69 17.56
N PHE A 382 -21.16 9.82 16.88
CA PHE A 382 -19.93 9.24 17.42
C PHE A 382 -18.89 10.35 17.68
N GLY A 383 -18.18 10.24 18.81
CA GLY A 383 -17.22 11.28 19.22
C GLY A 383 -17.81 12.40 20.10
N TYR A 384 -19.12 12.60 20.07
CA TYR A 384 -19.80 13.61 20.90
C TYR A 384 -20.37 13.01 22.21
N PRO A 385 -20.46 13.77 23.31
CA PRO A 385 -20.91 13.27 24.60
C PRO A 385 -22.43 13.03 24.58
N THR A 386 -22.87 11.97 23.93
CA THR A 386 -24.31 11.63 23.76
C THR A 386 -24.75 10.38 24.53
N GLY A 387 -23.87 9.79 25.37
CA GLY A 387 -24.12 8.51 26.03
C GLY A 387 -23.95 7.28 25.12
N ARG A 388 -23.44 7.46 23.90
CA ARG A 388 -23.00 6.39 22.98
C ARG A 388 -21.49 6.22 23.07
N PRO A 389 -20.94 5.10 22.58
CA PRO A 389 -19.50 4.98 22.40
C PRO A 389 -18.96 6.18 21.64
N ASN A 390 -17.83 6.71 22.10
CA ASN A 390 -17.10 7.80 21.46
C ASN A 390 -15.59 7.50 21.53
N PHE A 391 -14.78 8.37 20.96
CA PHE A 391 -13.34 8.14 20.90
C PHE A 391 -12.71 7.85 22.26
N ALA A 392 -13.15 8.53 23.32
CA ALA A 392 -12.61 8.36 24.66
C ALA A 392 -13.15 7.12 25.39
N THR A 393 -14.35 6.67 25.03
CA THR A 393 -15.06 5.58 25.70
C THR A 393 -15.18 4.32 24.85
N PHE A 394 -14.56 4.29 23.66
CA PHE A 394 -14.48 3.09 22.84
C PHE A 394 -13.76 1.98 23.64
N ASP A 395 -14.43 0.84 23.75
CA ASP A 395 -13.98 -0.28 24.57
C ASP A 395 -13.42 -1.40 23.68
N PHE A 396 -12.10 -1.57 23.73
CA PHE A 396 -11.40 -2.59 22.96
C PHE A 396 -11.73 -4.03 23.38
N ASP A 397 -12.48 -4.22 24.45
CA ASP A 397 -13.00 -5.53 24.86
C ASP A 397 -14.29 -5.93 24.12
N HIS A 398 -15.12 -4.95 23.72
CA HIS A 398 -16.44 -5.21 23.15
C HIS A 398 -16.70 -4.49 21.81
N ASP A 399 -16.20 -3.27 21.63
CA ASP A 399 -16.54 -2.49 20.43
C ASP A 399 -15.80 -2.99 19.19
N VAL A 400 -14.67 -3.68 19.35
CA VAL A 400 -13.92 -4.31 18.25
C VAL A 400 -14.81 -5.30 17.51
N ASP A 401 -15.44 -6.22 18.23
CA ASP A 401 -16.35 -7.22 17.65
C ASP A 401 -17.51 -6.54 16.90
N THR A 402 -18.04 -5.43 17.45
CA THR A 402 -19.12 -4.67 16.80
C THR A 402 -18.69 -4.05 15.48
N VAL A 403 -17.48 -3.50 15.40
CA VAL A 403 -16.95 -2.90 14.16
C VAL A 403 -16.66 -3.99 13.13
N ASP A 404 -16.04 -5.09 13.55
CA ASP A 404 -15.70 -6.19 12.67
C ASP A 404 -16.94 -6.88 12.10
N ASP A 405 -17.95 -7.15 12.93
CA ASP A 405 -19.22 -7.76 12.48
C ASP A 405 -19.89 -6.94 11.38
N ARG A 406 -19.78 -5.60 11.42
CA ARG A 406 -20.43 -4.71 10.46
C ARG A 406 -19.59 -4.39 9.24
N LEU A 407 -18.27 -4.29 9.39
CA LEU A 407 -17.41 -3.72 8.35
C LEU A 407 -16.33 -4.67 7.81
N ALA A 408 -15.82 -5.63 8.60
CA ALA A 408 -14.66 -6.42 8.21
C ALA A 408 -14.89 -7.14 6.87
N ARG A 409 -16.05 -7.75 6.67
CA ARG A 409 -16.38 -8.42 5.40
C ARG A 409 -16.35 -7.50 4.18
N THR A 410 -16.54 -6.20 4.37
CA THR A 410 -16.57 -5.22 3.27
C THR A 410 -15.21 -4.56 3.08
N LEU A 411 -14.52 -4.25 4.17
CA LEU A 411 -13.33 -3.41 4.15
C LEU A 411 -12.02 -4.19 4.26
N ASN A 412 -12.00 -5.35 4.93
CA ASN A 412 -10.75 -6.08 5.13
C ASN A 412 -10.41 -6.96 3.92
N ALA A 413 -9.19 -6.81 3.46
CA ALA A 413 -8.58 -7.62 2.42
C ALA A 413 -7.67 -8.69 3.05
N ASP A 414 -8.18 -9.38 4.06
CA ASP A 414 -7.45 -10.26 4.98
C ASP A 414 -7.57 -11.75 4.65
N SER A 415 -8.30 -12.11 3.58
CA SER A 415 -8.34 -13.50 3.12
C SER A 415 -6.96 -13.95 2.66
N THR A 416 -6.53 -15.08 3.19
CA THR A 416 -5.29 -15.76 2.78
C THR A 416 -5.52 -16.88 1.78
N ASP A 417 -6.77 -17.17 1.42
CA ASP A 417 -7.07 -18.08 0.33
C ASP A 417 -6.95 -17.36 -1.02
N LEU A 418 -5.78 -17.44 -1.63
CA LEU A 418 -5.48 -16.96 -2.97
C LEU A 418 -5.37 -18.12 -3.98
N SER A 419 -5.99 -19.27 -3.71
CA SER A 419 -5.90 -20.47 -4.55
C SER A 419 -6.39 -20.23 -5.98
N ASP A 420 -7.48 -19.46 -6.16
CA ASP A 420 -7.99 -19.09 -7.48
C ASP A 420 -7.03 -18.17 -8.24
N PHE A 421 -6.42 -17.22 -7.56
CA PHE A 421 -5.41 -16.33 -8.11
C PHE A 421 -4.18 -17.11 -8.59
N ASN A 422 -3.66 -18.00 -7.74
CA ASN A 422 -2.51 -18.85 -8.05
C ASN A 422 -2.81 -19.82 -9.20
N ARG A 423 -3.98 -20.48 -9.22
CA ARG A 423 -4.37 -21.42 -10.30
C ARG A 423 -4.47 -20.76 -11.67
N ARG A 424 -4.73 -19.48 -11.74
CA ARG A 424 -4.71 -18.70 -12.98
C ARG A 424 -3.29 -18.34 -13.44
N GLY A 425 -2.27 -18.64 -12.67
CA GLY A 425 -0.88 -18.30 -12.94
C GLY A 425 -0.51 -16.85 -12.62
N ASN A 426 -1.39 -16.11 -11.95
CA ASN A 426 -1.18 -14.71 -11.60
C ASN A 426 -0.06 -14.53 -10.58
N LYS A 427 0.49 -13.31 -10.49
CA LYS A 427 1.64 -13.00 -9.62
C LYS A 427 1.37 -11.80 -8.73
N LEU A 428 1.79 -11.91 -7.46
CA LEU A 428 1.67 -10.86 -6.44
C LEU A 428 3.05 -10.46 -5.93
N ILE A 429 3.40 -9.18 -6.07
CA ILE A 429 4.52 -8.59 -5.34
C ILE A 429 3.94 -7.70 -4.24
N MET A 430 4.38 -7.92 -3.02
CA MET A 430 4.11 -7.06 -1.88
C MET A 430 5.39 -6.32 -1.50
N TYR A 431 5.27 -5.09 -1.03
CA TYR A 431 6.39 -4.36 -0.41
C TYR A 431 5.91 -3.51 0.77
N HIS A 432 6.81 -3.23 1.73
CA HIS A 432 6.51 -2.36 2.87
C HIS A 432 7.77 -1.66 3.37
N GLY A 433 7.66 -0.37 3.69
CA GLY A 433 8.72 0.40 4.33
C GLY A 433 8.90 0.02 5.79
N TRP A 434 10.13 -0.30 6.22
CA TRP A 434 10.40 -0.62 7.62
C TRP A 434 10.17 0.55 8.58
N ALA A 435 10.22 1.77 8.09
CA ALA A 435 9.99 2.97 8.88
C ALA A 435 8.59 3.58 8.65
N ASP A 436 7.62 2.79 8.19
CA ASP A 436 6.24 3.24 8.00
C ASP A 436 5.58 3.54 9.36
N PRO A 437 5.23 4.81 9.66
CA PRO A 437 4.62 5.18 10.93
C PRO A 437 3.09 5.05 10.92
N LEU A 438 2.49 4.87 9.73
CA LEU A 438 1.05 4.85 9.56
C LEU A 438 0.49 3.43 9.60
N ILE A 439 1.12 2.51 8.86
CA ILE A 439 0.75 1.11 8.85
C ILE A 439 1.95 0.31 9.36
N PRO A 440 1.85 -0.38 10.50
CA PRO A 440 2.96 -1.18 11.01
C PRO A 440 3.45 -2.18 9.97
N SER A 441 4.73 -2.16 9.65
CA SER A 441 5.29 -3.03 8.60
C SER A 441 5.20 -4.51 8.94
N GLN A 442 5.14 -4.85 10.24
CA GLN A 442 4.87 -6.21 10.72
C GLN A 442 3.52 -6.76 10.23
N SER A 443 2.52 -5.89 9.94
CA SER A 443 1.23 -6.33 9.39
C SER A 443 1.37 -7.02 8.04
N SER A 444 2.22 -6.49 7.13
CA SER A 444 2.49 -7.16 5.85
C SER A 444 3.21 -8.50 6.01
N ILE A 445 4.10 -8.60 6.99
CA ILE A 445 4.76 -9.89 7.33
C ILE A 445 3.75 -10.88 7.88
N ASN A 446 2.85 -10.43 8.76
CA ASN A 446 1.79 -11.28 9.32
C ASN A 446 0.89 -11.84 8.22
N TYR A 447 0.46 -10.99 7.28
CA TYR A 447 -0.34 -11.42 6.14
C TYR A 447 0.42 -12.41 5.25
N PHE A 448 1.67 -12.12 4.91
CA PHE A 448 2.48 -13.03 4.09
C PHE A 448 2.71 -14.38 4.77
N ASN A 449 3.02 -14.39 6.07
CA ASN A 449 3.16 -15.63 6.84
C ASN A 449 1.85 -16.42 6.92
N ALA A 450 0.71 -15.73 6.97
CA ALA A 450 -0.60 -16.36 6.92
C ALA A 450 -0.92 -16.97 5.54
N LEU A 451 -0.48 -16.34 4.43
CA LEU A 451 -0.52 -16.96 3.10
C LEU A 451 0.29 -18.26 3.06
N VAL A 452 1.54 -18.23 3.58
CA VAL A 452 2.40 -19.41 3.64
C VAL A 452 1.74 -20.54 4.45
N ALA A 453 1.12 -20.21 5.59
CA ALA A 453 0.42 -21.19 6.41
C ALA A 453 -0.82 -21.76 5.71
N ASN A 454 -1.56 -20.96 4.98
CA ASN A 454 -2.74 -21.41 4.21
C ASN A 454 -2.34 -22.34 3.07
N ASP A 455 -1.30 -22.01 2.31
CA ASP A 455 -0.81 -22.83 1.19
C ASP A 455 -0.28 -24.20 1.65
N SER A 456 0.18 -24.30 2.89
CA SER A 456 0.61 -25.58 3.50
C SER A 456 -0.54 -26.47 3.93
N GLY A 457 -1.79 -26.00 3.82
CA GLY A 457 -2.99 -26.75 4.27
C GLY A 457 -3.13 -26.84 5.79
N THR A 458 -2.32 -26.09 6.54
CA THR A 458 -2.36 -26.10 8.00
C THR A 458 -3.48 -25.24 8.56
N GLY A 459 -4.05 -24.31 7.77
CA GLY A 459 -5.29 -23.56 8.05
C GLY A 459 -5.33 -22.73 9.34
N ASP A 460 -4.31 -22.86 10.16
CA ASP A 460 -4.26 -22.26 11.48
C ASP A 460 -3.17 -21.18 11.53
N THR A 461 -3.57 -19.96 11.77
CA THR A 461 -2.67 -18.83 12.06
C THR A 461 -1.94 -18.99 13.40
N ALA A 462 -2.40 -19.93 14.26
CA ALA A 462 -1.68 -20.41 15.43
C ALA A 462 -0.84 -21.62 15.00
N ARG A 463 0.46 -21.50 14.94
CA ARG A 463 1.46 -22.48 14.53
C ARG A 463 1.14 -23.92 14.95
N PRO A 464 0.94 -24.87 14.01
CA PRO A 464 0.90 -26.28 14.35
C PRO A 464 2.32 -26.79 14.71
N ALA A 465 2.39 -27.67 15.69
CA ALA A 465 3.60 -28.44 15.94
C ALA A 465 3.91 -29.30 14.69
N GLY A 466 5.02 -29.01 14.01
CA GLY A 466 5.42 -29.72 12.78
C GLY A 466 5.51 -28.87 11.51
N PHE A 467 5.21 -27.57 11.59
CA PHE A 467 5.40 -26.64 10.49
C PHE A 467 6.88 -26.62 10.03
N THR A 468 7.12 -26.94 8.76
CA THR A 468 8.43 -26.86 8.13
C THR A 468 8.45 -25.66 7.17
N PRO A 469 8.90 -24.49 7.61
CA PRO A 469 8.74 -23.22 6.89
C PRO A 469 9.29 -23.21 5.45
N ARG A 470 10.23 -24.10 5.14
CA ARG A 470 10.96 -24.05 3.86
C ARG A 470 10.20 -24.59 2.66
N SER A 471 9.43 -25.67 2.81
CA SER A 471 8.67 -26.25 1.69
C SER A 471 7.47 -25.39 1.33
N ASP A 472 6.80 -24.88 2.35
CA ASP A 472 5.56 -24.13 2.23
C ASP A 472 5.82 -22.73 1.69
N LEU A 473 6.88 -22.07 2.17
CA LEU A 473 7.38 -20.81 1.63
C LEU A 473 7.69 -20.92 0.12
N ALA A 474 8.34 -22.01 -0.31
CA ALA A 474 8.68 -22.18 -1.71
C ALA A 474 7.43 -22.30 -2.60
N ALA A 475 6.34 -22.88 -2.11
CA ALA A 475 5.07 -22.94 -2.82
C ALA A 475 4.45 -21.54 -2.97
N THR A 476 4.35 -20.80 -1.87
CA THR A 476 3.83 -19.41 -1.88
C THR A 476 4.68 -18.51 -2.78
N GLN A 477 6.00 -18.63 -2.73
CA GLN A 477 6.92 -17.82 -3.55
C GLN A 477 6.85 -18.11 -5.06
N GLN A 478 6.10 -19.13 -5.50
CA GLN A 478 5.80 -19.30 -6.93
C GLN A 478 4.81 -18.25 -7.46
N TYR A 479 4.01 -17.64 -6.59
CA TYR A 479 3.02 -16.66 -7.00
C TYR A 479 3.00 -15.37 -6.16
N ALA A 480 3.50 -15.36 -4.93
CA ALA A 480 3.51 -14.20 -4.04
C ALA A 480 4.91 -13.97 -3.44
N ARG A 481 5.40 -12.74 -3.47
CA ARG A 481 6.69 -12.32 -2.92
C ARG A 481 6.55 -11.04 -2.14
N LEU A 482 7.24 -10.94 -1.01
CA LEU A 482 7.29 -9.75 -0.16
C LEU A 482 8.70 -9.16 -0.16
N PHE A 483 8.80 -7.83 -0.21
CA PHE A 483 10.06 -7.08 -0.11
C PHE A 483 9.94 -6.00 0.96
N MET A 484 10.80 -6.06 1.97
CA MET A 484 10.86 -5.03 3.00
C MET A 484 11.87 -3.96 2.62
N VAL A 485 11.51 -2.69 2.81
CA VAL A 485 12.30 -1.54 2.33
C VAL A 485 12.92 -0.80 3.52
N PRO A 486 14.26 -0.89 3.71
CA PRO A 486 14.94 -0.24 4.84
C PRO A 486 14.73 1.26 4.88
N GLY A 487 14.28 1.78 6.01
CA GLY A 487 14.15 3.22 6.26
C GLY A 487 13.19 3.99 5.35
N MET A 488 12.36 3.30 4.56
CA MET A 488 11.27 3.94 3.81
C MET A 488 10.08 4.19 4.73
N TYR A 489 9.48 5.37 4.64
CA TYR A 489 8.24 5.75 5.28
C TYR A 489 7.02 5.18 4.55
N HIS A 490 5.84 5.71 4.84
CA HIS A 490 4.59 5.22 4.24
C HIS A 490 4.56 5.45 2.73
N CYS A 491 4.63 4.39 1.96
CA CYS A 491 4.64 4.36 0.48
C CYS A 491 5.84 5.04 -0.21
N SER A 492 6.50 5.99 0.42
CA SER A 492 7.63 6.76 -0.14
C SER A 492 8.33 7.58 0.93
N GLY A 493 9.40 8.29 0.56
CA GLY A 493 10.14 9.14 1.49
C GLY A 493 10.90 8.36 2.56
N GLY A 494 11.31 9.04 3.63
CA GLY A 494 12.10 8.47 4.71
C GLY A 494 13.62 8.59 4.50
N PRO A 495 14.41 8.28 5.53
CA PRO A 495 15.87 8.41 5.47
C PRO A 495 16.56 7.34 4.62
N GLY A 496 15.90 6.21 4.36
CA GLY A 496 16.43 5.09 3.57
C GLY A 496 16.13 5.20 2.07
N PRO A 497 16.59 4.22 1.27
CA PRO A 497 16.30 4.14 -0.16
C PRO A 497 14.81 3.87 -0.38
N ASN A 498 14.13 4.77 -1.07
CA ASN A 498 12.67 4.78 -1.19
C ASN A 498 12.17 4.82 -2.63
N VAL A 499 13.06 4.83 -3.62
CA VAL A 499 12.72 4.84 -5.04
C VAL A 499 13.19 3.55 -5.69
N PHE A 500 12.25 2.75 -6.22
CA PHE A 500 12.52 1.49 -6.87
C PHE A 500 11.43 1.14 -7.88
N ASP A 501 11.79 0.36 -8.87
CA ASP A 501 10.84 -0.20 -9.85
C ASP A 501 10.49 -1.64 -9.46
N ALA A 502 9.28 -1.86 -9.02
CA ALA A 502 8.74 -3.20 -8.76
C ALA A 502 7.75 -3.65 -9.85
N LEU A 503 7.30 -2.75 -10.72
CA LEU A 503 6.37 -3.08 -11.79
C LEU A 503 7.07 -3.83 -12.93
N THR A 504 8.23 -3.39 -13.38
CA THR A 504 8.99 -4.08 -14.44
C THR A 504 9.36 -5.52 -14.04
N PRO A 505 9.88 -5.82 -12.83
CA PRO A 505 10.06 -7.20 -12.39
C PRO A 505 8.76 -8.01 -12.31
N LEU A 506 7.65 -7.39 -11.91
CA LEU A 506 6.35 -8.06 -11.91
C LEU A 506 5.92 -8.45 -13.33
N VAL A 507 6.06 -7.54 -14.30
CA VAL A 507 5.80 -7.81 -15.72
C VAL A 507 6.68 -8.96 -16.23
N ALA A 508 7.98 -8.93 -15.93
CA ALA A 508 8.90 -10.00 -16.32
C ALA A 508 8.52 -11.35 -15.69
N TRP A 509 8.01 -11.33 -14.46
CA TRP A 509 7.56 -12.54 -13.79
C TRP A 509 6.29 -13.13 -14.43
N VAL A 510 5.31 -12.28 -14.73
CA VAL A 510 4.06 -12.70 -15.40
C VAL A 510 4.33 -13.21 -16.80
N GLU A 511 5.11 -12.48 -17.61
CA GLU A 511 5.23 -12.73 -19.04
C GLU A 511 6.33 -13.73 -19.39
N HIS A 512 7.37 -13.83 -18.55
CA HIS A 512 8.57 -14.64 -18.84
C HIS A 512 8.92 -15.63 -17.74
N GLY A 513 8.15 -15.67 -16.63
CA GLY A 513 8.43 -16.55 -15.50
C GLY A 513 9.67 -16.15 -14.68
N VAL A 514 10.23 -14.96 -14.91
CA VAL A 514 11.44 -14.48 -14.22
C VAL A 514 11.03 -13.82 -12.89
N ALA A 515 10.99 -14.60 -11.84
CA ALA A 515 10.62 -14.14 -10.52
C ALA A 515 11.72 -13.28 -9.87
N PRO A 516 11.42 -12.08 -9.34
CA PRO A 516 12.44 -11.21 -8.75
C PRO A 516 12.94 -11.75 -7.39
N GLU A 517 14.23 -12.05 -7.30
CA GLU A 517 14.89 -12.40 -6.02
C GLU A 517 15.36 -11.16 -5.26
N THR A 518 15.63 -10.08 -6.00
CA THR A 518 16.15 -8.82 -5.49
C THR A 518 15.67 -7.67 -6.37
N ILE A 519 15.31 -6.56 -5.72
CA ILE A 519 15.01 -5.28 -6.37
C ILE A 519 16.01 -4.26 -5.80
N VAL A 520 16.57 -3.37 -6.65
CA VAL A 520 17.47 -2.32 -6.14
C VAL A 520 16.66 -1.05 -5.86
N ALA A 521 16.72 -0.59 -4.60
CA ALA A 521 16.15 0.69 -4.20
C ALA A 521 17.22 1.78 -4.11
N THR A 522 16.84 2.98 -4.45
CA THR A 522 17.70 4.16 -4.53
C THR A 522 17.20 5.26 -3.60
N LYS A 523 18.11 5.91 -2.89
CA LYS A 523 17.91 7.21 -2.26
C LYS A 523 18.55 8.28 -3.12
N PHE A 524 17.79 9.28 -3.48
CA PHE A 524 18.31 10.48 -4.12
C PHE A 524 18.60 11.58 -3.10
N VAL A 525 19.59 12.43 -3.38
CA VAL A 525 19.88 13.61 -2.57
C VAL A 525 18.63 14.51 -2.55
N ALA A 526 18.16 14.85 -1.34
CA ALA A 526 16.92 15.59 -1.12
C ALA A 526 15.69 14.96 -1.84
N ASP A 527 15.67 13.64 -1.97
CA ASP A 527 14.63 12.86 -2.68
C ASP A 527 14.37 13.31 -4.13
N THR A 528 15.36 13.96 -4.76
CA THR A 528 15.21 14.53 -6.11
C THR A 528 16.25 13.94 -7.08
N PRO A 529 15.82 13.21 -8.13
CA PRO A 529 16.71 12.78 -9.20
C PRO A 529 17.44 13.96 -9.87
N PRO A 530 18.64 13.75 -10.47
CA PRO A 530 19.28 12.45 -10.71
C PRO A 530 20.37 12.06 -9.70
N ASN A 531 20.65 12.86 -8.67
CA ASN A 531 21.81 12.69 -7.80
C ASN A 531 21.57 11.54 -6.78
N VAL A 532 22.19 10.40 -7.05
CA VAL A 532 22.09 9.22 -6.16
C VAL A 532 22.91 9.44 -4.90
N GLN A 533 22.28 9.28 -3.73
CA GLN A 533 22.93 9.28 -2.43
C GLN A 533 23.35 7.88 -2.01
N MET A 534 22.46 6.89 -2.14
CA MET A 534 22.75 5.49 -1.85
C MET A 534 21.82 4.55 -2.60
N THR A 535 22.21 3.28 -2.66
CA THR A 535 21.38 2.18 -3.13
C THR A 535 21.43 1.02 -2.14
N ARG A 536 20.34 0.24 -2.05
CA ARG A 536 20.27 -0.99 -1.24
C ARG A 536 19.54 -2.08 -2.01
N PRO A 537 19.92 -3.35 -1.85
CA PRO A 537 19.11 -4.45 -2.37
C PRO A 537 17.90 -4.65 -1.45
N LEU A 538 16.72 -4.71 -2.03
CA LEU A 538 15.52 -5.25 -1.38
C LEU A 538 15.53 -6.75 -1.65
N CYS A 539 15.69 -7.53 -0.60
CA CYS A 539 15.75 -8.99 -0.69
C CYS A 539 14.35 -9.60 -0.58
N VAL A 540 14.09 -10.66 -1.34
CA VAL A 540 12.83 -11.39 -1.18
C VAL A 540 12.74 -11.96 0.24
N PHE A 541 11.66 -11.62 0.95
CA PHE A 541 11.41 -12.09 2.32
C PHE A 541 11.33 -13.64 2.37
N PRO A 542 11.93 -14.31 3.36
CA PRO A 542 12.52 -13.79 4.59
C PRO A 542 14.01 -13.43 4.52
N LYS A 543 14.57 -13.25 3.33
CA LYS A 543 15.95 -12.77 3.22
C LYS A 543 16.00 -11.28 3.58
N VAL A 544 17.08 -10.89 4.27
CA VAL A 544 17.40 -9.50 4.62
C VAL A 544 18.73 -9.10 4.00
N ALA A 545 18.87 -7.82 3.68
CA ALA A 545 20.13 -7.27 3.18
C ALA A 545 21.12 -7.14 4.34
N ARG A 546 22.30 -7.77 4.24
CA ARG A 546 23.37 -7.66 5.24
C ARG A 546 24.60 -7.05 4.60
N TYR A 547 25.16 -6.03 5.25
CA TYR A 547 26.42 -5.41 4.84
C TYR A 547 27.57 -6.42 4.94
N ASN A 548 28.40 -6.48 3.88
CA ASN A 548 29.51 -7.44 3.78
C ASN A 548 30.73 -7.08 4.68
N GLY A 549 30.67 -5.94 5.41
CA GLY A 549 31.79 -5.44 6.20
C GLY A 549 32.91 -4.82 5.36
N SER A 550 32.73 -4.70 4.05
CA SER A 550 33.70 -4.13 3.10
C SER A 550 33.00 -3.56 1.87
N GLY A 551 33.69 -2.72 1.12
CA GLY A 551 33.14 -1.97 0.00
C GLY A 551 32.47 -0.66 0.42
N ASP A 552 31.97 0.11 -0.57
CA ASP A 552 31.26 1.35 -0.29
C ASP A 552 29.89 1.03 0.33
N PRO A 553 29.63 1.46 1.57
CA PRO A 553 28.35 1.19 2.24
C PRO A 553 27.16 1.86 1.56
N ASN A 554 27.36 2.79 0.63
CA ASN A 554 26.30 3.41 -0.13
C ASN A 554 25.91 2.65 -1.39
N LEU A 555 26.57 1.54 -1.70
CA LEU A 555 26.27 0.74 -2.89
C LEU A 555 25.60 -0.59 -2.55
N ALA A 556 24.53 -0.91 -3.26
CA ALA A 556 23.82 -2.19 -3.12
C ALA A 556 24.74 -3.41 -3.27
N ALA A 557 25.80 -3.31 -4.10
CA ALA A 557 26.78 -4.37 -4.30
C ALA A 557 27.60 -4.73 -3.05
N SER A 558 27.61 -3.87 -2.03
CA SER A 558 28.29 -4.11 -0.74
C SER A 558 27.41 -4.89 0.26
N PHE A 559 26.26 -5.37 -0.17
CA PHE A 559 25.31 -6.13 0.64
C PHE A 559 25.03 -7.50 0.03
N THR A 560 24.71 -8.46 0.88
CA THR A 560 24.29 -9.81 0.48
C THR A 560 22.93 -10.12 1.10
N CYS A 561 22.02 -10.69 0.31
CA CYS A 561 20.76 -11.21 0.80
C CYS A 561 20.99 -12.51 1.57
N VAL A 562 20.74 -12.51 2.86
CA VAL A 562 20.87 -13.67 3.75
C VAL A 562 19.53 -14.06 4.32
N THR A 563 19.25 -15.35 4.49
CA THR A 563 18.01 -15.83 5.10
C THR A 563 18.01 -15.48 6.59
N ASP A 564 16.95 -14.83 7.04
CA ASP A 564 16.68 -14.64 8.46
C ASP A 564 15.73 -15.72 8.96
N GLU A 565 16.25 -16.66 9.74
CA GLU A 565 15.45 -17.78 10.26
C GLU A 565 14.47 -17.35 11.36
N ARG A 566 14.62 -16.14 11.91
CA ARG A 566 13.74 -15.60 12.97
C ARG A 566 12.33 -15.31 12.50
N ASP A 567 12.16 -15.00 11.21
CA ASP A 567 10.86 -14.66 10.63
C ASP A 567 9.82 -15.76 10.77
N PHE A 568 10.27 -16.99 10.82
CA PHE A 568 9.40 -18.15 11.07
C PHE A 568 9.20 -18.45 12.57
N ASN A 569 9.91 -17.74 13.45
CA ASN A 569 9.95 -18.02 14.89
C ASN A 569 9.39 -16.90 15.76
N GLN A 570 8.96 -15.76 15.20
CA GLN A 570 8.48 -14.65 16.02
C GLN A 570 7.06 -14.87 16.52
N THR A 571 6.94 -14.95 17.84
CA THR A 571 5.70 -14.71 18.56
C THR A 571 5.34 -13.22 18.45
N PRO A 572 4.06 -12.84 18.28
CA PRO A 572 3.65 -11.44 18.26
C PRO A 572 4.17 -10.68 19.50
N ALA A 573 4.46 -9.40 19.31
CA ALA A 573 4.96 -8.42 20.25
C ALA A 573 5.20 -8.89 21.70
N ARG A 574 6.46 -9.05 22.10
CA ARG A 574 6.77 -9.28 23.53
C ARG A 574 6.30 -8.06 24.32
N ARG A 575 5.37 -8.28 25.25
CA ARG A 575 5.02 -7.29 26.26
C ARG A 575 6.29 -6.84 26.96
N PHE A 576 6.50 -5.54 27.12
CA PHE A 576 7.41 -5.06 28.13
C PHE A 576 6.89 -5.59 29.48
N GLY A 577 7.70 -6.29 30.23
CA GLY A 577 7.30 -6.75 31.56
C GLY A 577 6.91 -5.55 32.46
N PRO A 578 6.16 -5.79 33.53
CA PRO A 578 5.67 -4.76 34.43
C PRO A 578 6.76 -3.87 34.99
#